data_00329fb89ce39f8f24bc3705dc9ed12e
#
_entry.id   00329fb89ce39f8f24bc3705dc9ed12e
#
_cell.length_a   1.000
_cell.length_b   1.000
_cell.length_c   1.000
_cell.angle_alpha   90.00
_cell.angle_beta   90.00
_cell.angle_gamma   90.00
#
_symmetry.space_group_name_H-M   'P 1'
#
loop_
_entity.id
_entity.type
_entity.pdbx_description
1 polymer ?
#
loop_
_entity_poly.entity_id
_entity_poly.type
_entity_poly.pdbx_seq_one_letter_code
_entity_poly.pdbx_strand_id
1 'polypeptide(L)'
;MTPSPFVFEPLFALLRAVFANTDVCVGLTLTVLSAFVTLQLLQWQQYRQAFLLAQRERSFRNFLNRPDPLTGFRFVPLLSTALGILGTFGGITAGLAHFGGSEGASQFINSAHALVGGMKTAFYASLVGLSGAASFNILQALLGIKVRDWRKQAAQGLQQQQAELAAA
;
A
#
# COMPACT_ATOMS: atom_id res chain seq x y z
N MET A 1 -3.24 -17.20 32.82
CA MET A 1 -2.53 -15.91 32.67
C MET A 1 -3.31 -15.09 31.67
N THR A 2 -4.20 -14.23 32.11
CA THR A 2 -4.88 -13.26 31.23
C THR A 2 -3.89 -12.15 30.90
N PRO A 3 -3.64 -11.84 29.62
CA PRO A 3 -2.76 -10.73 29.27
C PRO A 3 -3.32 -9.45 29.88
N SER A 4 -2.47 -8.69 30.56
CA SER A 4 -2.84 -7.46 31.21
C SER A 4 -3.50 -6.50 30.20
N PRO A 5 -4.67 -5.94 30.48
CA PRO A 5 -5.40 -5.06 29.55
C PRO A 5 -4.62 -3.76 29.21
N PHE A 6 -3.58 -3.47 29.97
CA PHE A 6 -2.81 -2.23 29.90
C PHE A 6 -1.99 -2.00 28.61
N VAL A 7 -1.65 -3.05 27.85
CA VAL A 7 -0.77 -2.88 26.67
C VAL A 7 -1.55 -2.44 25.44
N PHE A 8 -2.81 -2.82 25.32
CA PHE A 8 -3.62 -2.54 24.14
C PHE A 8 -4.51 -1.30 24.24
N GLU A 9 -4.77 -0.80 25.45
CA GLU A 9 -5.60 0.40 25.64
C GLU A 9 -5.09 1.64 24.87
N PRO A 10 -3.79 2.01 24.94
CA PRO A 10 -3.31 3.18 24.21
C PRO A 10 -3.39 2.98 22.69
N LEU A 11 -3.20 1.77 22.20
CA LEU A 11 -3.35 1.46 20.77
C LEU A 11 -4.82 1.58 20.33
N PHE A 12 -5.76 1.06 21.12
CA PHE A 12 -7.20 1.20 20.86
C PHE A 12 -7.66 2.65 20.95
N ALA A 13 -7.16 3.42 21.88
CA ALA A 13 -7.46 4.84 22.01
C ALA A 13 -6.95 5.64 20.81
N LEU A 14 -5.74 5.34 20.35
CA LEU A 14 -5.15 5.97 19.15
C LEU A 14 -5.90 5.58 17.88
N LEU A 15 -6.22 4.31 17.70
CA LEU A 15 -7.04 3.84 16.58
C LEU A 15 -8.41 4.53 16.59
N ARG A 16 -9.08 4.58 17.75
CA ARG A 16 -10.36 5.26 17.90
C ARG A 16 -10.28 6.74 17.56
N ALA A 17 -9.23 7.44 17.98
CA ALA A 17 -9.03 8.86 17.68
C ALA A 17 -8.81 9.10 16.18
N VAL A 18 -8.02 8.24 15.51
CA VAL A 18 -7.77 8.32 14.07
C VAL A 18 -9.05 8.02 13.27
N PHE A 19 -9.79 6.96 13.63
CA PHE A 19 -10.99 6.56 12.90
C PHE A 19 -12.24 7.39 13.24
N ALA A 20 -12.23 8.15 14.36
CA ALA A 20 -13.31 9.06 14.70
C ALA A 20 -13.34 10.30 13.78
N ASN A 21 -12.20 10.67 13.16
CA ASN A 21 -12.12 11.80 12.25
C ASN A 21 -11.83 11.32 10.82
N THR A 22 -12.83 11.41 9.96
CA THR A 22 -12.76 10.95 8.56
C THR A 22 -11.61 11.62 7.79
N ASP A 23 -11.40 12.92 8.01
CA ASP A 23 -10.39 13.69 7.28
C ASP A 23 -8.98 13.27 7.67
N VAL A 24 -8.75 12.99 8.96
CA VAL A 24 -7.46 12.48 9.47
C VAL A 24 -7.21 11.08 8.93
N CYS A 25 -8.19 10.20 8.94
CA CYS A 25 -8.07 8.83 8.44
C CYS A 25 -7.74 8.81 6.93
N VAL A 26 -8.47 9.59 6.14
CA VAL A 26 -8.24 9.71 4.69
C VAL A 26 -6.89 10.37 4.42
N GLY A 27 -6.55 11.45 5.11
CA GLY A 27 -5.26 12.13 4.96
C GLY A 27 -4.08 11.22 5.27
N LEU A 28 -4.15 10.46 6.35
CA LEU A 28 -3.09 9.53 6.75
C LEU A 28 -2.92 8.38 5.74
N THR A 29 -4.02 7.78 5.28
CA THR A 29 -3.98 6.74 4.24
C THR A 29 -3.41 7.25 2.93
N LEU A 30 -3.81 8.43 2.47
CA LEU A 30 -3.26 9.04 1.25
C LEU A 30 -1.78 9.35 1.38
N THR A 31 -1.34 9.85 2.53
CA THR A 31 0.09 10.13 2.81
C THR A 31 0.92 8.86 2.75
N VAL A 32 0.47 7.78 3.40
CA VAL A 32 1.16 6.48 3.37
C VAL A 32 1.22 5.93 1.96
N LEU A 33 0.12 5.95 1.21
CA LEU A 33 0.08 5.47 -0.18
C LEU A 33 1.00 6.30 -1.08
N SER A 34 1.02 7.63 -0.93
CA SER A 34 1.91 8.50 -1.72
C SER A 34 3.39 8.21 -1.43
N ALA A 35 3.75 7.97 -0.17
CA ALA A 35 5.10 7.58 0.22
C ALA A 35 5.51 6.25 -0.43
N PHE A 36 4.63 5.23 -0.43
CA PHE A 36 4.91 3.95 -1.10
C PHE A 36 5.07 4.09 -2.61
N VAL A 37 4.21 4.87 -3.27
CA VAL A 37 4.33 5.15 -4.71
C VAL A 37 5.65 5.85 -5.01
N THR A 38 6.04 6.84 -4.21
CA THR A 38 7.29 7.56 -4.38
C THR A 38 8.52 6.64 -4.24
N LEU A 39 8.53 5.79 -3.21
CA LEU A 39 9.59 4.79 -3.00
C LEU A 39 9.67 3.81 -4.19
N GLN A 40 8.52 3.36 -4.69
CA GLN A 40 8.46 2.47 -5.85
C GLN A 40 9.06 3.14 -7.10
N LEU A 41 8.73 4.41 -7.36
CA LEU A 41 9.26 5.16 -8.49
C LEU A 41 10.77 5.40 -8.36
N LEU A 42 11.27 5.70 -7.15
CA LEU A 42 12.70 5.85 -6.89
C LEU A 42 13.47 4.56 -7.17
N GLN A 43 12.97 3.42 -6.69
CA GLN A 43 13.58 2.12 -6.98
C GLN A 43 13.57 1.78 -8.47
N TRP A 44 12.47 2.10 -9.15
CA TRP A 44 12.39 1.92 -10.59
C TRP A 44 13.39 2.79 -11.35
N GLN A 45 13.59 4.05 -10.94
CA GLN A 45 14.62 4.93 -11.52
C GLN A 45 16.03 4.35 -11.33
N GLN A 46 16.35 3.86 -10.12
CA GLN A 46 17.64 3.22 -9.85
C GLN A 46 17.85 1.97 -10.72
N TYR A 47 16.81 1.15 -10.91
CA TYR A 47 16.88 -0.02 -11.76
C TYR A 47 17.06 0.33 -13.23
N ARG A 48 16.37 1.37 -13.71
CA ARG A 48 16.54 1.92 -15.06
C ARG A 48 17.97 2.42 -15.29
N GLN A 49 18.54 3.17 -14.34
CA GLN A 49 19.92 3.62 -14.43
C GLN A 49 20.90 2.46 -14.47
N ALA A 50 20.69 1.45 -13.65
CA ALA A 50 21.50 0.23 -13.65
C ALA A 50 21.45 -0.51 -15.00
N PHE A 51 20.29 -0.55 -15.66
CA PHE A 51 20.15 -1.12 -17.01
C PHE A 51 20.93 -0.31 -18.05
N LEU A 52 20.81 1.01 -18.04
CA LEU A 52 21.54 1.90 -18.97
C LEU A 52 23.06 1.79 -18.78
N LEU A 53 23.54 1.70 -17.55
CA LEU A 53 24.95 1.46 -17.25
C LEU A 53 25.41 0.08 -17.75
N ALA A 54 24.63 -0.97 -17.50
CA ALA A 54 24.93 -2.30 -17.98
C ALA A 54 25.03 -2.38 -19.52
N GLN A 55 24.18 -1.63 -20.20
CA GLN A 55 24.22 -1.51 -21.66
C GLN A 55 25.45 -0.76 -22.15
N ARG A 56 25.85 0.31 -21.45
CA ARG A 56 27.04 1.11 -21.76
C ARG A 56 28.34 0.34 -21.53
N GLU A 57 28.43 -0.40 -20.41
CA GLU A 57 29.63 -1.12 -19.99
C GLU A 57 29.66 -2.57 -20.48
N ARG A 58 28.67 -3.02 -21.26
CA ARG A 58 28.50 -4.43 -21.67
C ARG A 58 28.51 -5.41 -20.50
N SER A 59 28.10 -4.96 -19.31
CA SER A 59 28.11 -5.75 -18.06
C SER A 59 26.74 -6.36 -17.74
N PHE A 60 26.13 -7.05 -18.70
CA PHE A 60 24.76 -7.60 -18.58
C PHE A 60 24.61 -8.65 -17.48
N ARG A 61 25.67 -9.42 -17.19
CA ARG A 61 25.66 -10.44 -16.13
C ARG A 61 25.38 -9.84 -14.75
N ASN A 62 25.99 -8.70 -14.43
CA ASN A 62 25.80 -8.02 -13.15
C ASN A 62 24.38 -7.46 -13.03
N PHE A 63 23.78 -7.01 -14.15
CA PHE A 63 22.40 -6.55 -14.16
C PHE A 63 21.40 -7.68 -13.95
N LEU A 64 21.59 -8.83 -14.59
CA LEU A 64 20.71 -9.99 -14.46
C LEU A 64 20.71 -10.59 -13.05
N ASN A 65 21.82 -10.50 -12.32
CA ASN A 65 21.93 -10.94 -10.94
C ASN A 65 21.26 -9.99 -9.92
N ARG A 66 20.81 -8.80 -10.34
CA ARG A 66 20.09 -7.89 -9.44
C ARG A 66 18.69 -8.41 -9.15
N PRO A 67 18.23 -8.30 -7.89
CA PRO A 67 16.85 -8.64 -7.54
C PRO A 67 15.85 -7.75 -8.28
N ASP A 68 14.68 -8.28 -8.53
CA ASP A 68 13.59 -7.54 -9.17
C ASP A 68 13.13 -6.42 -8.24
N PRO A 69 13.15 -5.14 -8.68
CA PRO A 69 12.76 -3.99 -7.85
C PRO A 69 11.29 -4.03 -7.42
N LEU A 70 10.46 -4.81 -8.11
CA LEU A 70 9.03 -4.91 -7.82
C LEU A 70 8.72 -5.92 -6.70
N THR A 71 9.64 -6.84 -6.41
CA THR A 71 9.40 -7.92 -5.45
C THR A 71 9.17 -7.39 -4.04
N GLY A 72 9.92 -6.35 -3.63
CA GLY A 72 9.83 -5.75 -2.30
C GLY A 72 8.50 -5.07 -1.98
N PHE A 73 7.70 -4.71 -2.99
CA PHE A 73 6.44 -3.97 -2.81
C PHE A 73 5.18 -4.77 -3.13
N ARG A 74 5.30 -6.07 -3.34
CA ARG A 74 4.14 -6.93 -3.64
C ARG A 74 3.11 -6.99 -2.51
N PHE A 75 3.51 -6.67 -1.29
CA PHE A 75 2.62 -6.65 -0.13
C PHE A 75 1.81 -5.36 0.01
N VAL A 76 2.18 -4.26 -0.68
CA VAL A 76 1.54 -2.93 -0.53
C VAL A 76 0.04 -2.96 -0.88
N PRO A 77 -0.41 -3.58 -1.98
CA PRO A 77 -1.85 -3.69 -2.26
C PRO A 77 -2.60 -4.44 -1.16
N LEU A 78 -2.00 -5.49 -0.61
CA LEU A 78 -2.58 -6.25 0.49
C LEU A 78 -2.73 -5.39 1.75
N LEU A 79 -1.69 -4.63 2.11
CA LEU A 79 -1.75 -3.70 3.24
C LEU A 79 -2.79 -2.61 3.04
N SER A 80 -2.87 -2.03 1.84
CA SER A 80 -3.86 -1.01 1.51
C SER A 80 -5.29 -1.54 1.68
N THR A 81 -5.56 -2.75 1.19
CA THR A 81 -6.86 -3.43 1.36
C THR A 81 -7.14 -3.71 2.85
N ALA A 82 -6.16 -4.23 3.58
CA ALA A 82 -6.31 -4.52 5.01
C ALA A 82 -6.61 -3.25 5.82
N LEU A 83 -5.93 -2.13 5.53
CA LEU A 83 -6.21 -0.84 6.15
C LEU A 83 -7.62 -0.33 5.83
N GLY A 84 -8.10 -0.53 4.60
CA GLY A 84 -9.47 -0.22 4.21
C GLY A 84 -10.50 -1.02 5.02
N ILE A 85 -10.27 -2.31 5.20
CA ILE A 85 -11.13 -3.19 6.02
C ILE A 85 -11.09 -2.78 7.49
N LEU A 86 -9.92 -2.54 8.06
CA LEU A 86 -9.76 -2.05 9.43
C LEU A 86 -10.49 -0.72 9.65
N GLY A 87 -10.40 0.20 8.69
CA GLY A 87 -11.13 1.45 8.71
C GLY A 87 -12.65 1.25 8.70
N THR A 88 -13.15 0.24 7.98
CA THR A 88 -14.57 -0.12 7.98
C THR A 88 -15.03 -0.55 9.36
N PHE A 89 -14.31 -1.49 9.97
CA PHE A 89 -14.63 -1.96 11.33
C PHE A 89 -14.49 -0.84 12.37
N GLY A 90 -13.42 -0.03 12.28
CA GLY A 90 -13.18 1.09 13.16
C GLY A 90 -14.30 2.14 13.10
N GLY A 91 -14.74 2.51 11.90
CA GLY A 91 -15.82 3.44 11.69
C GLY A 91 -17.16 2.95 12.24
N ILE A 92 -17.52 1.67 11.99
CA ILE A 92 -18.75 1.07 12.53
C ILE A 92 -18.68 1.00 14.06
N THR A 93 -17.56 0.54 14.62
CA THR A 93 -17.39 0.42 16.06
C THR A 93 -17.45 1.78 16.75
N ALA A 94 -16.86 2.81 16.17
CA ALA A 94 -16.94 4.17 16.68
C ALA A 94 -18.38 4.71 16.65
N GLY A 95 -19.14 4.43 15.58
CA GLY A 95 -20.56 4.78 15.49
C GLY A 95 -21.43 4.07 16.53
N LEU A 96 -21.21 2.76 16.73
CA LEU A 96 -21.95 1.94 17.71
C LEU A 96 -21.62 2.30 19.16
N ALA A 97 -20.44 2.79 19.46
CA ALA A 97 -20.05 3.17 20.82
C ALA A 97 -20.96 4.26 21.44
N HIS A 98 -21.65 5.03 20.61
CA HIS A 98 -22.60 6.07 21.02
C HIS A 98 -24.06 5.54 21.14
N PHE A 99 -24.30 4.29 20.77
CA PHE A 99 -25.65 3.74 20.70
C PHE A 99 -26.17 3.05 21.98
N GLY A 100 -25.33 2.92 22.99
CA GLY A 100 -25.57 2.02 24.13
C GLY A 100 -26.05 2.68 25.43
N GLY A 101 -26.56 3.92 25.46
CA GLY A 101 -26.87 4.58 26.72
C GLY A 101 -28.04 5.55 26.72
N SER A 102 -28.96 5.46 25.75
CA SER A 102 -29.93 6.53 25.51
C SER A 102 -31.33 6.19 26.04
N GLU A 103 -31.69 6.80 27.16
CA GLU A 103 -33.08 6.92 27.60
C GLU A 103 -33.64 8.26 27.09
N GLY A 104 -34.44 8.22 26.01
CA GLY A 104 -35.14 9.38 25.45
C GLY A 104 -35.01 9.58 23.94
N ALA A 105 -36.06 10.14 23.32
CA ALA A 105 -36.16 10.30 21.86
C ALA A 105 -35.07 11.22 21.26
N SER A 106 -34.69 12.30 21.95
CA SER A 106 -33.63 13.22 21.50
C SER A 106 -32.25 12.59 21.51
N GLN A 107 -31.97 11.72 22.50
CA GLN A 107 -30.71 11.00 22.61
C GLN A 107 -30.63 9.89 21.55
N PHE A 108 -31.74 9.24 21.23
CA PHE A 108 -31.84 8.26 20.17
C PHE A 108 -31.49 8.87 18.81
N ILE A 109 -32.03 10.08 18.49
CA ILE A 109 -31.70 10.79 17.26
C ILE A 109 -30.22 11.13 17.18
N ASN A 110 -29.61 11.63 18.27
CA ASN A 110 -28.18 11.93 18.32
C ASN A 110 -27.31 10.67 18.13
N SER A 111 -27.71 9.57 18.74
CA SER A 111 -27.02 8.27 18.58
C SER A 111 -27.15 7.73 17.15
N ALA A 112 -28.30 7.91 16.50
CA ALA A 112 -28.50 7.55 15.10
C ALA A 112 -27.59 8.41 14.17
N HIS A 113 -27.49 9.72 14.42
CA HIS A 113 -26.56 10.57 13.68
C HIS A 113 -25.09 10.14 13.87
N ALA A 114 -24.68 9.79 15.08
CA ALA A 114 -23.32 9.27 15.34
C ALA A 114 -23.06 7.95 14.60
N LEU A 115 -24.04 7.05 14.55
CA LEU A 115 -23.95 5.80 13.79
C LEU A 115 -23.79 6.06 12.30
N VAL A 116 -24.60 6.95 11.71
CA VAL A 116 -24.50 7.33 10.31
C VAL A 116 -23.15 7.97 10.02
N GLY A 117 -22.62 8.81 10.92
CA GLY A 117 -21.27 9.37 10.85
C GLY A 117 -20.19 8.29 10.81
N GLY A 118 -20.27 7.28 11.69
CA GLY A 118 -19.37 6.13 11.71
C GLY A 118 -19.43 5.30 10.45
N MET A 119 -20.64 5.06 9.92
CA MET A 119 -20.81 4.36 8.63
C MET A 119 -20.21 5.12 7.46
N LYS A 120 -20.36 6.46 7.42
CA LYS A 120 -19.73 7.31 6.42
C LYS A 120 -18.20 7.16 6.44
N THR A 121 -17.59 7.24 7.62
CA THR A 121 -16.14 7.06 7.79
C THR A 121 -15.69 5.66 7.35
N ALA A 122 -16.44 4.63 7.71
CA ALA A 122 -16.20 3.25 7.30
C ALA A 122 -16.19 3.11 5.76
N PHE A 123 -17.18 3.70 5.11
CA PHE A 123 -17.30 3.66 3.65
C PHE A 123 -16.12 4.36 2.95
N TYR A 124 -15.76 5.56 3.40
CA TYR A 124 -14.61 6.29 2.83
C TYR A 124 -13.29 5.53 3.04
N ALA A 125 -13.05 4.98 4.22
CA ALA A 125 -11.86 4.21 4.50
C ALA A 125 -11.72 3.00 3.56
N SER A 126 -12.82 2.27 3.36
CA SER A 126 -12.86 1.13 2.44
C SER A 126 -12.61 1.55 0.99
N LEU A 127 -13.25 2.65 0.53
CA LEU A 127 -13.07 3.17 -0.82
C LEU A 127 -11.62 3.59 -1.09
N VAL A 128 -11.00 4.31 -0.14
CA VAL A 128 -9.59 4.73 -0.25
C VAL A 128 -8.65 3.53 -0.23
N GLY A 129 -8.88 2.57 0.65
CA GLY A 129 -8.07 1.34 0.73
C GLY A 129 -8.12 0.53 -0.56
N LEU A 130 -9.31 0.34 -1.12
CA LEU A 130 -9.51 -0.45 -2.34
C LEU A 130 -8.97 0.27 -3.58
N SER A 131 -9.26 1.59 -3.72
CA SER A 131 -8.75 2.39 -4.84
C SER A 131 -7.23 2.49 -4.81
N GLY A 132 -6.63 2.63 -3.63
CA GLY A 132 -5.18 2.61 -3.44
C GLY A 132 -4.56 1.28 -3.86
N ALA A 133 -5.14 0.15 -3.45
CA ALA A 133 -4.70 -1.17 -3.85
C ALA A 133 -4.79 -1.38 -5.38
N ALA A 134 -5.91 -0.97 -6.00
CA ALA A 134 -6.11 -1.07 -7.43
C ALA A 134 -5.10 -0.23 -8.22
N SER A 135 -4.92 1.03 -7.84
CA SER A 135 -3.97 1.95 -8.48
C SER A 135 -2.53 1.41 -8.39
N PHE A 136 -2.15 0.86 -7.23
CA PHE A 136 -0.83 0.30 -7.04
C PHE A 136 -0.61 -0.98 -7.85
N ASN A 137 -1.61 -1.84 -7.97
CA ASN A 137 -1.56 -3.03 -8.82
C ASN A 137 -1.38 -2.67 -10.30
N ILE A 138 -2.09 -1.65 -10.80
CA ILE A 138 -1.94 -1.15 -12.16
C ILE A 138 -0.51 -0.63 -12.37
N LEU A 139 0.00 0.19 -11.44
CA LEU A 139 1.36 0.71 -11.51
C LEU A 139 2.39 -0.42 -11.56
N GLN A 140 2.28 -1.43 -10.69
CA GLN A 140 3.17 -2.59 -10.69
C GLN A 140 3.09 -3.39 -11.99
N ALA A 141 1.91 -3.56 -12.55
CA ALA A 141 1.74 -4.27 -13.82
C ALA A 141 2.46 -3.53 -14.97
N LEU A 142 2.27 -2.21 -15.06
CA LEU A 142 2.92 -1.38 -16.08
C LEU A 142 4.45 -1.37 -15.95
N LEU A 143 4.97 -1.20 -14.72
CA LEU A 143 6.41 -1.23 -14.46
C LEU A 143 6.98 -2.63 -14.70
N GLY A 144 6.25 -3.68 -14.37
CA GLY A 144 6.64 -5.07 -14.57
C GLY A 144 6.82 -5.44 -16.04
N ILE A 145 6.03 -4.88 -16.95
CA ILE A 145 6.21 -5.06 -18.40
C ILE A 145 7.57 -4.49 -18.82
N LYS A 146 7.87 -3.27 -18.43
CA LYS A 146 9.15 -2.60 -18.74
C LYS A 146 10.37 -3.34 -18.17
N VAL A 147 10.29 -3.78 -16.92
CA VAL A 147 11.38 -4.54 -16.28
C VAL A 147 11.64 -5.86 -17.00
N ARG A 148 10.58 -6.57 -17.42
CA ARG A 148 10.71 -7.82 -18.19
C ARG A 148 11.36 -7.59 -19.55
N ASP A 149 11.01 -6.51 -20.23
CA ASP A 149 11.60 -6.16 -21.53
C ASP A 149 13.10 -5.86 -21.38
N TRP A 150 13.49 -5.10 -20.36
CA TRP A 150 14.91 -4.83 -20.10
C TRP A 150 15.70 -6.09 -19.76
N ARG A 151 15.12 -7.01 -18.99
CA ARG A 151 15.76 -8.31 -18.70
C ARG A 151 15.93 -9.17 -19.93
N LYS A 152 14.94 -9.19 -20.81
CA LYS A 152 15.05 -9.90 -22.11
C LYS A 152 16.18 -9.32 -22.98
N GLN A 153 16.25 -7.98 -23.10
CA GLN A 153 17.30 -7.31 -23.85
C GLN A 153 18.69 -7.59 -23.25
N ALA A 154 18.82 -7.55 -21.91
CA ALA A 154 20.06 -7.87 -21.24
C ALA A 154 20.50 -9.34 -21.45
N ALA A 155 19.55 -10.28 -21.44
CA ALA A 155 19.83 -11.69 -21.72
C ALA A 155 20.30 -11.92 -23.16
N GLN A 156 19.66 -11.25 -24.12
CA GLN A 156 20.08 -11.30 -25.53
C GLN A 156 21.47 -10.70 -25.74
N GLY A 157 21.74 -9.55 -25.10
CA GLY A 157 23.07 -8.94 -25.15
C GLY A 157 24.18 -9.83 -24.55
N LEU A 158 23.88 -10.56 -23.47
CA LEU A 158 24.82 -11.54 -22.90
C LEU A 158 25.09 -12.71 -23.85
N GLN A 159 24.06 -13.23 -24.50
CA GLN A 159 24.22 -14.31 -25.51
C GLN A 159 25.07 -13.88 -26.68
N GLN A 160 24.86 -12.65 -27.18
CA GLN A 160 25.67 -12.09 -28.26
C GLN A 160 27.15 -11.97 -27.87
N GLN A 161 27.44 -11.47 -26.65
CA GLN A 161 28.81 -11.39 -26.14
C GLN A 161 29.48 -12.77 -26.05
N GLN A 162 28.75 -13.78 -25.58
CA GLN A 162 29.26 -15.14 -25.51
C GLN A 162 29.56 -15.73 -26.89
N ALA A 163 28.68 -15.46 -27.88
CA ALA A 163 28.89 -15.89 -29.25
C ALA A 163 30.11 -15.22 -29.90
N GLU A 164 30.31 -13.91 -29.67
CA GLU A 164 31.48 -13.17 -30.12
C GLU A 164 32.79 -13.74 -29.55
N LEU A 165 32.78 -14.07 -28.24
CA LEU A 165 33.95 -14.69 -27.59
C LEU A 165 34.24 -16.12 -28.05
N ALA A 166 33.22 -16.86 -28.46
CA ALA A 166 33.40 -18.23 -28.98
C ALA A 166 33.85 -18.24 -30.44
N ALA A 167 33.69 -17.16 -31.18
CA ALA A 167 34.09 -17.02 -32.58
C ALA A 167 35.50 -16.40 -32.76
N ALA A 168 36.05 -15.83 -31.69
CA ALA A 168 37.40 -15.22 -31.67
C ALA A 168 38.45 -16.23 -31.19
#